data_8abb44760a5af1ab42149dc57c414409
#
_entry.id   8abb44760a5af1ab42149dc57c414409
#
_cell.length_a   1.000
_cell.length_b   1.000
_cell.length_c   1.000
_cell.angle_alpha   90.00
_cell.angle_beta   90.00
_cell.angle_gamma   90.00
#
_symmetry.space_group_name_H-M   'P 1'
#
loop_
_entity.id
_entity.type
_entity.pdbx_description
1 polymer ?
#
loop_
_entity_poly.entity_id
_entity_poly.type
_entity_poly.pdbx_seq_one_letter_code
_entity_poly.pdbx_strand_id
1 'polypeptide(L)'
;NRQSPVARSKLIIVDECSMVDEQLGRDLMSFGTPILVLGDPGQLPPISGGGFFTDHEPDYLLTEIHRQARDNPIIRLALDVREGREFMRGDYGAAQVIGREQVTQELVLKADQVLVGRNQTRRGYNRRLRELKGFSAAFPQAGDKLVCLRNDTSKGLLNGSLWKVMTSSRETVKLGINLLVSPEEDDPDRGVAKIKLLKQVFEDENPEEIPWQTRKRYDDFDFGYALTVHKAQGSQWNNVVLFDESFAFRDTRQRWLYTAVTRAADTLTVVR
;
A
#
# COMPACT_ATOMS: atom_id res chain seq x y z
N ASN A 1 -16.36 -16.90 15.13
CA ASN A 1 -17.78 -17.11 14.82
C ASN A 1 -17.94 -18.44 14.04
N ARG A 2 -18.76 -19.38 14.55
CA ARG A 2 -19.03 -20.72 13.94
C ARG A 2 -19.62 -20.62 12.51
N GLN A 3 -20.12 -19.49 12.10
CA GLN A 3 -20.62 -19.23 10.74
C GLN A 3 -19.52 -18.76 9.77
N SER A 4 -18.31 -18.51 10.25
CA SER A 4 -17.19 -18.15 9.40
C SER A 4 -16.84 -19.27 8.42
N PRO A 5 -16.50 -18.98 7.16
CA PRO A 5 -15.95 -19.98 6.22
C PRO A 5 -14.75 -20.72 6.80
N VAL A 6 -13.94 -20.05 7.62
CA VAL A 6 -12.76 -20.60 8.31
C VAL A 6 -13.14 -21.81 9.18
N ALA A 7 -14.29 -21.77 9.85
CA ALA A 7 -14.75 -22.87 10.71
C ALA A 7 -15.05 -24.19 9.96
N ARG A 8 -15.15 -24.13 8.63
CA ARG A 8 -15.42 -25.30 7.76
C ARG A 8 -14.21 -25.71 6.93
N SER A 9 -13.12 -24.96 7.01
CA SER A 9 -11.91 -25.24 6.24
C SER A 9 -11.13 -26.40 6.89
N LYS A 10 -10.43 -27.18 6.06
CA LYS A 10 -9.52 -28.25 6.51
C LYS A 10 -8.11 -27.75 6.72
N LEU A 11 -7.77 -26.64 6.10
CA LEU A 11 -6.48 -25.96 6.18
C LEU A 11 -6.74 -24.45 6.01
N ILE A 12 -6.06 -23.63 6.80
CA ILE A 12 -6.00 -22.19 6.65
C ILE A 12 -4.62 -21.87 6.09
N ILE A 13 -4.57 -21.09 5.02
CA ILE A 13 -3.30 -20.53 4.49
C ILE A 13 -3.30 -19.04 4.79
N VAL A 14 -2.31 -18.59 5.54
CA VAL A 14 -2.07 -17.17 5.85
C VAL A 14 -0.88 -16.72 5.05
N ASP A 15 -1.11 -15.92 4.02
CA ASP A 15 -0.06 -15.26 3.26
C ASP A 15 0.16 -13.84 3.78
N GLU A 16 1.37 -13.26 3.54
CA GLU A 16 1.76 -11.93 4.05
C GLU A 16 1.55 -11.81 5.58
N CYS A 17 1.97 -12.82 6.33
CA CYS A 17 1.69 -12.95 7.76
C CYS A 17 2.27 -11.80 8.61
N SER A 18 3.19 -11.00 8.07
CA SER A 18 3.72 -9.81 8.72
C SER A 18 2.63 -8.77 9.05
N MET A 19 1.49 -8.82 8.37
CA MET A 19 0.34 -7.93 8.56
C MET A 19 -0.69 -8.46 9.58
N VAL A 20 -0.49 -9.64 10.15
CA VAL A 20 -1.43 -10.24 11.09
C VAL A 20 -1.08 -9.79 12.52
N ASP A 21 -1.98 -9.03 13.13
CA ASP A 21 -1.85 -8.62 14.52
C ASP A 21 -2.21 -9.74 15.51
N GLU A 22 -1.96 -9.49 16.80
CA GLU A 22 -2.18 -10.48 17.85
C GLU A 22 -3.65 -10.92 17.96
N GLN A 23 -4.60 -10.00 17.80
CA GLN A 23 -6.02 -10.31 17.90
C GLN A 23 -6.46 -11.26 16.78
N LEU A 24 -6.11 -10.92 15.53
CA LEU A 24 -6.43 -11.73 14.36
C LEU A 24 -5.75 -13.10 14.42
N GLY A 25 -4.48 -13.15 14.84
CA GLY A 25 -3.74 -14.40 15.00
C GLY A 25 -4.41 -15.33 16.03
N ARG A 26 -4.78 -14.83 17.21
CA ARG A 26 -5.52 -15.57 18.23
C ARG A 26 -6.88 -16.05 17.73
N ASP A 27 -7.59 -15.19 16.99
CA ASP A 27 -8.88 -15.55 16.40
C ASP A 27 -8.74 -16.72 15.41
N LEU A 28 -7.71 -16.70 14.54
CA LEU A 28 -7.41 -17.79 13.62
C LEU A 28 -7.08 -19.10 14.36
N MET A 29 -6.19 -19.02 15.36
CA MET A 29 -5.82 -20.19 16.16
C MET A 29 -7.01 -20.80 16.91
N SER A 30 -8.00 -19.97 17.29
CA SER A 30 -9.18 -20.44 18.05
C SER A 30 -10.07 -21.42 17.28
N PHE A 31 -9.92 -21.51 15.95
CA PHE A 31 -10.67 -22.48 15.14
C PHE A 31 -10.14 -23.92 15.26
N GLY A 32 -8.91 -24.11 15.74
CA GLY A 32 -8.28 -25.42 15.84
C GLY A 32 -8.01 -26.10 14.49
N THR A 33 -8.14 -25.38 13.39
CA THR A 33 -7.82 -25.86 12.04
C THR A 33 -6.31 -25.72 11.80
N PRO A 34 -5.63 -26.68 11.16
CA PRO A 34 -4.23 -26.53 10.77
C PRO A 34 -4.00 -25.23 9.97
N ILE A 35 -2.91 -24.51 10.28
CA ILE A 35 -2.58 -23.24 9.65
C ILE A 35 -1.19 -23.35 8.99
N LEU A 36 -1.11 -23.07 7.69
CA LEU A 36 0.13 -22.83 6.99
C LEU A 36 0.36 -21.32 6.93
N VAL A 37 1.46 -20.87 7.51
CA VAL A 37 1.80 -19.44 7.58
C VAL A 37 2.96 -19.15 6.64
N LEU A 38 2.74 -18.20 5.73
CA LEU A 38 3.72 -17.72 4.76
C LEU A 38 3.96 -16.22 4.99
N GLY A 39 5.20 -15.77 4.90
CA GLY A 39 5.52 -14.35 5.02
C GLY A 39 7.00 -14.09 5.18
N ASP A 40 7.34 -12.83 5.29
CA ASP A 40 8.69 -12.35 5.40
C ASP A 40 8.89 -11.58 6.71
N PRO A 41 9.69 -12.11 7.66
CA PRO A 41 9.94 -11.43 8.94
C PRO A 41 10.72 -10.11 8.78
N GLY A 42 11.33 -9.87 7.61
CA GLY A 42 12.00 -8.62 7.30
C GLY A 42 11.05 -7.47 6.93
N GLN A 43 9.80 -7.76 6.63
CA GLN A 43 8.79 -6.74 6.31
C GLN A 43 8.23 -6.05 7.56
N LEU A 44 7.51 -4.94 7.33
CA LEU A 44 6.89 -4.16 8.40
C LEU A 44 5.83 -4.98 9.14
N PRO A 45 5.81 -4.94 10.48
CA PRO A 45 4.71 -5.45 11.27
C PRO A 45 3.46 -4.55 11.16
N PRO A 46 2.29 -4.99 11.68
CA PRO A 46 1.12 -4.14 11.80
C PRO A 46 1.43 -2.85 12.59
N ILE A 47 0.70 -1.77 12.28
CA ILE A 47 0.86 -0.46 12.96
C ILE A 47 0.54 -0.58 14.46
N SER A 48 -0.41 -1.42 14.84
CA SER A 48 -0.82 -1.69 16.21
C SER A 48 -0.45 -3.11 16.62
N GLY A 49 0.42 -3.25 17.62
CA GLY A 49 0.89 -4.55 18.09
C GLY A 49 2.08 -5.10 17.28
N GLY A 50 2.66 -6.22 17.74
CA GLY A 50 3.65 -7.00 17.01
C GLY A 50 3.00 -7.87 15.92
N GLY A 51 3.80 -8.42 15.01
CA GLY A 51 3.33 -9.42 14.07
C GLY A 51 3.17 -10.76 14.77
N PHE A 52 1.94 -11.23 14.95
CA PHE A 52 1.64 -12.43 15.73
C PHE A 52 2.45 -13.65 15.31
N PHE A 53 2.58 -13.86 14.00
CA PHE A 53 3.32 -15.00 13.47
C PHE A 53 4.81 -14.69 13.25
N THR A 54 5.19 -13.42 13.06
CA THR A 54 6.59 -13.04 12.80
C THR A 54 7.44 -12.92 14.06
N ASP A 55 6.82 -12.94 15.23
CA ASP A 55 7.52 -12.95 16.52
C ASP A 55 7.99 -14.36 16.93
N HIS A 56 7.65 -15.39 16.15
CA HIS A 56 8.08 -16.76 16.33
C HIS A 56 9.16 -17.13 15.32
N GLU A 57 10.07 -18.04 15.71
CA GLU A 57 11.01 -18.62 14.76
C GLU A 57 10.24 -19.45 13.71
N PRO A 58 10.51 -19.27 12.40
CA PRO A 58 9.85 -20.04 11.37
C PRO A 58 10.33 -21.50 11.40
N ASP A 59 9.43 -22.45 11.14
CA ASP A 59 9.80 -23.87 10.99
C ASP A 59 10.76 -24.06 9.81
N TYR A 60 10.58 -23.25 8.75
CA TYR A 60 11.44 -23.25 7.57
C TYR A 60 11.72 -21.83 7.11
N LEU A 61 13.00 -21.48 6.94
CA LEU A 61 13.44 -20.21 6.41
C LEU A 61 14.07 -20.41 5.02
N LEU A 62 13.44 -19.85 3.99
CA LEU A 62 13.99 -19.85 2.63
C LEU A 62 15.07 -18.77 2.54
N THR A 63 16.33 -19.17 2.45
CA THR A 63 17.48 -18.25 2.40
C THR A 63 18.13 -18.20 1.03
N GLU A 64 17.85 -19.16 0.15
CA GLU A 64 18.47 -19.22 -1.17
C GLU A 64 17.77 -18.28 -2.15
N ILE A 65 18.55 -17.33 -2.66
CA ILE A 65 18.13 -16.46 -3.75
C ILE A 65 18.60 -17.10 -5.06
N HIS A 66 17.69 -17.35 -5.98
CA HIS A 66 18.05 -17.85 -7.30
C HIS A 66 19.10 -16.96 -7.99
N ARG A 67 20.05 -17.55 -8.73
CA ARG A 67 21.16 -16.83 -9.37
C ARG A 67 20.69 -15.62 -10.18
N GLN A 68 19.62 -15.75 -10.96
CA GLN A 68 19.08 -14.64 -11.76
C GLN A 68 18.56 -13.49 -10.88
N ALA A 69 18.03 -13.79 -9.72
CA ALA A 69 17.57 -12.76 -8.77
C ALA A 69 18.72 -12.06 -8.03
N ARG A 70 19.88 -12.74 -7.86
CA ARG A 70 21.07 -12.13 -7.22
C ARG A 70 21.67 -10.98 -8.03
N ASP A 71 21.50 -10.99 -9.35
CA ASP A 71 22.02 -9.96 -10.23
C ASP A 71 21.07 -8.76 -10.37
N ASN A 72 19.83 -8.85 -9.84
CA ASN A 72 18.90 -7.75 -9.83
C ASN A 72 19.30 -6.67 -8.81
N PRO A 73 19.57 -5.41 -9.24
CA PRO A 73 19.98 -4.32 -8.36
C PRO A 73 18.98 -4.01 -7.24
N ILE A 74 17.66 -4.17 -7.49
CA ILE A 74 16.62 -3.93 -6.48
C ILE A 74 16.74 -4.97 -5.36
N ILE A 75 16.94 -6.24 -5.71
CA ILE A 75 17.12 -7.31 -4.74
C ILE A 75 18.40 -7.12 -3.94
N ARG A 76 19.49 -6.66 -4.59
CA ARG A 76 20.74 -6.32 -3.87
C ARG A 76 20.52 -5.21 -2.87
N LEU A 77 19.83 -4.12 -3.26
CA LEU A 77 19.49 -3.04 -2.33
C LEU A 77 18.60 -3.54 -1.17
N ALA A 78 17.63 -4.41 -1.44
CA ALA A 78 16.80 -5.01 -0.39
C ALA A 78 17.63 -5.84 0.60
N LEU A 79 18.60 -6.61 0.11
CA LEU A 79 19.53 -7.37 0.96
C LEU A 79 20.43 -6.45 1.77
N ASP A 80 20.98 -5.39 1.16
CA ASP A 80 21.81 -4.41 1.86
C ASP A 80 21.04 -3.80 3.03
N VAL A 81 19.76 -3.42 2.81
CA VAL A 81 18.90 -2.95 3.90
C VAL A 81 18.72 -4.02 4.97
N ARG A 82 18.43 -5.25 4.57
CA ARG A 82 18.20 -6.36 5.51
C ARG A 82 19.44 -6.66 6.37
N GLU A 83 20.64 -6.41 5.83
CA GLU A 83 21.92 -6.56 6.54
C GLU A 83 22.36 -5.28 7.26
N GLY A 84 21.51 -4.24 7.30
CA GLY A 84 21.79 -2.99 7.99
C GLY A 84 22.74 -2.05 7.25
N ARG A 85 23.04 -2.31 5.96
CA ARG A 85 23.86 -1.42 5.13
C ARG A 85 23.03 -0.22 4.66
N GLU A 86 23.67 0.92 4.57
CA GLU A 86 23.02 2.15 4.08
C GLU A 86 23.06 2.25 2.55
N PHE A 87 22.04 2.89 1.99
CA PHE A 87 22.04 3.26 0.58
C PHE A 87 23.10 4.33 0.29
N MET A 88 23.97 4.05 -0.65
CA MET A 88 24.85 5.06 -1.21
C MET A 88 24.18 5.71 -2.43
N ARG A 89 24.38 7.03 -2.62
CA ARG A 89 23.94 7.70 -3.85
C ARG A 89 24.66 7.11 -5.06
N GLY A 90 23.93 6.83 -6.11
CA GLY A 90 24.49 6.24 -7.33
C GLY A 90 23.43 5.60 -8.21
N ASP A 91 23.89 5.21 -9.39
CA ASP A 91 23.12 4.43 -10.36
C ASP A 91 23.58 2.98 -10.30
N TYR A 92 22.64 2.07 -10.10
CA TYR A 92 22.84 0.62 -9.99
C TYR A 92 22.15 -0.13 -11.14
N GLY A 93 21.74 0.57 -12.20
CA GLY A 93 20.96 0.01 -13.30
C GLY A 93 19.46 0.11 -13.08
N ALA A 94 18.79 -1.01 -12.79
CA ALA A 94 17.35 -1.01 -12.48
C ALA A 94 17.00 -0.28 -11.17
N ALA A 95 17.99 0.07 -10.35
CA ALA A 95 17.80 0.85 -9.14
C ALA A 95 18.73 2.06 -9.13
N GLN A 96 18.27 3.19 -8.61
CA GLN A 96 19.09 4.40 -8.41
C GLN A 96 18.77 5.05 -7.06
N VAL A 97 19.78 5.69 -6.47
CA VAL A 97 19.63 6.49 -5.24
C VAL A 97 20.08 7.91 -5.54
N ILE A 98 19.15 8.86 -5.50
CA ILE A 98 19.37 10.26 -5.87
C ILE A 98 19.10 11.22 -4.71
N GLY A 99 19.60 12.44 -4.83
CA GLY A 99 19.26 13.54 -3.94
C GLY A 99 17.92 14.19 -4.31
N ARG A 100 17.31 14.88 -3.36
CA ARG A 100 16.03 15.60 -3.58
C ARG A 100 16.15 16.66 -4.69
N GLU A 101 17.32 17.24 -4.85
CA GLU A 101 17.63 18.22 -5.87
C GLU A 101 17.61 17.68 -7.31
N GLN A 102 17.69 16.36 -7.46
CA GLN A 102 17.66 15.66 -8.75
C GLN A 102 16.25 15.19 -9.16
N VAL A 103 15.26 15.39 -8.28
CA VAL A 103 13.88 14.99 -8.57
C VAL A 103 13.27 15.91 -9.61
N THR A 104 12.86 15.33 -10.73
CA THR A 104 12.14 16.05 -11.79
C THR A 104 10.65 15.71 -11.78
N GLN A 105 9.82 16.58 -12.38
CA GLN A 105 8.40 16.29 -12.55
C GLN A 105 8.20 15.05 -13.41
N GLU A 106 9.00 14.88 -14.45
CA GLU A 106 8.94 13.72 -15.34
C GLU A 106 9.17 12.41 -14.59
N LEU A 107 10.16 12.38 -13.69
CA LEU A 107 10.46 11.20 -12.87
C LEU A 107 9.22 10.74 -12.07
N VAL A 108 8.56 11.66 -11.36
CA VAL A 108 7.41 11.31 -10.52
C VAL A 108 6.14 11.05 -11.32
N LEU A 109 5.99 11.66 -12.51
CA LEU A 109 4.83 11.43 -13.38
C LEU A 109 4.91 10.10 -14.13
N LYS A 110 6.12 9.59 -14.41
CA LYS A 110 6.36 8.28 -15.05
C LYS A 110 6.30 7.12 -14.05
N ALA A 111 6.36 7.39 -12.76
CA ALA A 111 6.24 6.34 -11.75
C ALA A 111 4.83 5.71 -11.78
N ASP A 112 4.77 4.39 -11.72
CA ASP A 112 3.50 3.69 -11.51
C ASP A 112 2.99 3.96 -10.10
N GLN A 113 3.92 4.04 -9.13
CA GLN A 113 3.60 4.38 -7.76
C GLN A 113 4.68 5.22 -7.08
N VAL A 114 4.24 6.25 -6.36
CA VAL A 114 5.08 7.04 -5.45
C VAL A 114 4.87 6.52 -4.03
N LEU A 115 5.96 6.21 -3.32
CA LEU A 115 5.94 5.75 -1.93
C LEU A 115 6.56 6.76 -0.99
N VAL A 116 5.93 6.94 0.16
CA VAL A 116 6.35 7.87 1.22
C VAL A 116 6.18 7.24 2.60
N GLY A 117 6.66 7.88 3.66
CA GLY A 117 6.52 7.39 5.04
C GLY A 117 5.25 7.88 5.74
N ARG A 118 5.00 9.19 5.68
CA ARG A 118 4.01 9.87 6.51
C ARG A 118 2.76 10.25 5.75
N ASN A 119 1.62 10.24 6.44
CA ASN A 119 0.33 10.64 5.86
C ASN A 119 0.32 12.11 5.39
N GLN A 120 0.99 13.01 6.12
CA GLN A 120 1.10 14.41 5.71
C GLN A 120 1.84 14.54 4.38
N THR A 121 2.97 13.86 4.23
CA THR A 121 3.76 13.82 2.99
C THR A 121 2.93 13.21 1.86
N ARG A 122 2.25 12.09 2.11
CA ARG A 122 1.37 11.43 1.14
C ARG A 122 0.30 12.40 0.60
N ARG A 123 -0.37 13.13 1.47
CA ARG A 123 -1.39 14.13 1.06
C ARG A 123 -0.79 15.23 0.19
N GLY A 124 0.37 15.75 0.58
CA GLY A 124 1.09 16.77 -0.21
C GLY A 124 1.44 16.27 -1.61
N TYR A 125 1.99 15.06 -1.71
CA TYR A 125 2.33 14.46 -3.01
C TYR A 125 1.08 14.14 -3.85
N ASN A 126 0.01 13.62 -3.25
CA ASN A 126 -1.24 13.37 -3.97
C ASN A 126 -1.80 14.67 -4.58
N ARG A 127 -1.82 15.76 -3.81
CA ARG A 127 -2.24 17.09 -4.31
C ARG A 127 -1.36 17.53 -5.47
N ARG A 128 -0.04 17.49 -5.28
CA ARG A 128 0.91 17.95 -6.30
C ARG A 128 0.88 17.12 -7.58
N LEU A 129 0.80 15.81 -7.48
CA LEU A 129 0.72 14.91 -8.63
C LEU A 129 -0.58 15.12 -9.41
N ARG A 130 -1.70 15.38 -8.72
CA ARG A 130 -2.96 15.72 -9.38
C ARG A 130 -2.86 17.04 -10.16
N GLU A 131 -2.28 18.08 -9.54
CA GLU A 131 -2.03 19.36 -10.22
C GLU A 131 -1.18 19.18 -11.49
N LEU A 132 -0.09 18.40 -11.41
CA LEU A 132 0.78 18.10 -12.54
C LEU A 132 0.08 17.31 -13.65
N LYS A 133 -0.92 16.50 -13.31
CA LYS A 133 -1.77 15.77 -14.26
C LYS A 133 -2.95 16.62 -14.78
N GLY A 134 -3.07 17.89 -14.35
CA GLY A 134 -4.12 18.82 -14.80
C GLY A 134 -5.44 18.74 -14.03
N PHE A 135 -5.48 18.02 -12.89
CA PHE A 135 -6.66 17.98 -12.04
C PHE A 135 -6.67 19.15 -11.06
N SER A 136 -7.66 20.02 -11.15
CA SER A 136 -7.76 21.25 -10.33
C SER A 136 -8.86 21.18 -9.26
N ALA A 137 -9.86 20.31 -9.42
CA ALA A 137 -10.95 20.23 -8.43
C ALA A 137 -10.47 19.59 -7.12
N ALA A 138 -11.02 20.01 -6.00
CA ALA A 138 -10.76 19.38 -4.70
C ALA A 138 -11.20 17.90 -4.67
N PHE A 139 -12.28 17.59 -5.38
CA PHE A 139 -12.88 16.25 -5.43
C PHE A 139 -12.35 15.40 -6.59
N PRO A 140 -12.46 14.06 -6.49
CA PRO A 140 -12.10 13.16 -7.58
C PRO A 140 -12.86 13.45 -8.89
N GLN A 141 -12.13 13.49 -9.98
CA GLN A 141 -12.61 13.71 -11.35
C GLN A 141 -12.38 12.46 -12.21
N ALA A 142 -13.04 12.36 -13.36
CA ALA A 142 -12.79 11.30 -14.31
C ALA A 142 -11.30 11.25 -14.69
N GLY A 143 -10.69 10.07 -14.59
CA GLY A 143 -9.26 9.83 -14.78
C GLY A 143 -8.42 9.87 -13.50
N ASP A 144 -8.96 10.35 -12.37
CA ASP A 144 -8.25 10.32 -11.08
C ASP A 144 -7.98 8.88 -10.62
N LYS A 145 -6.84 8.69 -9.95
CA LYS A 145 -6.42 7.46 -9.29
C LYS A 145 -6.80 7.50 -7.81
N LEU A 146 -7.53 6.49 -7.36
CA LEU A 146 -7.98 6.35 -5.98
C LEU A 146 -7.44 5.06 -5.36
N VAL A 147 -7.30 5.06 -4.04
CA VAL A 147 -7.03 3.87 -3.24
C VAL A 147 -8.23 3.57 -2.36
N CYS A 148 -8.67 2.32 -2.35
CA CYS A 148 -9.70 1.82 -1.44
C CYS A 148 -9.11 1.65 -0.04
N LEU A 149 -9.82 2.13 1.00
CA LEU A 149 -9.35 2.09 2.39
C LEU A 149 -10.17 1.13 3.27
N ARG A 150 -11.22 0.53 2.72
CA ARG A 150 -12.07 -0.39 3.46
C ARG A 150 -12.70 -1.43 2.55
N ASN A 151 -12.67 -2.70 3.00
CA ASN A 151 -13.30 -3.79 2.28
C ASN A 151 -14.82 -3.62 2.18
N ASP A 152 -15.37 -3.82 0.98
CA ASP A 152 -16.78 -4.06 0.72
C ASP A 152 -16.89 -5.17 -0.33
N THR A 153 -17.02 -6.41 0.13
CA THR A 153 -17.07 -7.60 -0.73
C THR A 153 -18.29 -7.61 -1.65
N SER A 154 -19.38 -6.93 -1.26
CA SER A 154 -20.59 -6.83 -2.09
C SER A 154 -20.38 -6.01 -3.35
N LYS A 155 -19.39 -5.11 -3.34
CA LYS A 155 -18.97 -4.25 -4.46
C LYS A 155 -17.64 -4.67 -5.09
N GLY A 156 -16.99 -5.73 -4.60
CA GLY A 156 -15.64 -6.13 -5.01
C GLY A 156 -14.53 -5.18 -4.54
N LEU A 157 -14.79 -4.33 -3.54
CA LEU A 157 -13.81 -3.38 -3.01
C LEU A 157 -12.92 -4.06 -1.98
N LEU A 158 -11.61 -4.01 -2.20
CA LEU A 158 -10.61 -4.52 -1.26
C LEU A 158 -9.71 -3.38 -0.78
N ASN A 159 -9.44 -3.38 0.52
CA ASN A 159 -8.53 -2.42 1.14
C ASN A 159 -7.13 -2.50 0.50
N GLY A 160 -6.57 -1.36 0.13
CA GLY A 160 -5.29 -1.24 -0.57
C GLY A 160 -5.41 -1.30 -2.11
N SER A 161 -6.53 -1.78 -2.67
CA SER A 161 -6.70 -1.83 -4.13
C SER A 161 -6.80 -0.44 -4.75
N LEU A 162 -6.21 -0.29 -5.93
CA LEU A 162 -6.19 0.94 -6.71
C LEU A 162 -7.30 0.95 -7.76
N TRP A 163 -7.90 2.11 -7.94
CA TRP A 163 -9.06 2.31 -8.79
C TRP A 163 -8.93 3.59 -9.62
N LYS A 164 -9.45 3.57 -10.82
CA LYS A 164 -9.53 4.73 -11.70
C LYS A 164 -10.98 5.24 -11.77
N VAL A 165 -11.15 6.53 -11.61
CA VAL A 165 -12.46 7.17 -11.77
C VAL A 165 -12.85 7.19 -13.24
N MET A 166 -13.95 6.53 -13.59
CA MET A 166 -14.49 6.50 -14.94
C MET A 166 -15.37 7.73 -15.21
N THR A 167 -16.31 7.97 -14.31
CA THR A 167 -17.22 9.11 -14.37
C THR A 167 -17.53 9.63 -12.98
N SER A 168 -17.72 10.94 -12.86
CA SER A 168 -18.27 11.58 -11.67
C SER A 168 -19.71 11.99 -11.98
N SER A 169 -20.66 11.60 -11.11
CA SER A 169 -22.02 12.09 -11.24
C SER A 169 -22.07 13.60 -10.92
N ARG A 170 -22.76 14.36 -11.75
CA ARG A 170 -23.03 15.78 -11.46
C ARG A 170 -24.04 15.97 -10.31
N GLU A 171 -24.76 14.90 -9.94
CA GLU A 171 -25.67 14.92 -8.80
C GLU A 171 -24.88 14.89 -7.49
N THR A 172 -24.68 16.05 -6.92
CA THR A 172 -24.12 16.20 -5.59
C THR A 172 -25.21 15.94 -4.56
N VAL A 173 -25.19 14.78 -3.92
CA VAL A 173 -25.86 14.61 -2.62
C VAL A 173 -25.18 15.56 -1.64
N LYS A 174 -25.96 16.26 -0.76
CA LYS A 174 -25.48 17.35 0.12
C LYS A 174 -24.10 17.14 0.73
N LEU A 175 -23.73 15.90 1.08
CA LEU A 175 -22.46 15.54 1.75
C LEU A 175 -21.63 14.50 0.98
N GLY A 176 -22.12 13.97 -0.15
CA GLY A 176 -21.49 12.87 -0.87
C GLY A 176 -21.21 13.14 -2.35
N ILE A 177 -20.34 12.32 -2.92
CA ILE A 177 -20.04 12.28 -4.34
C ILE A 177 -20.26 10.85 -4.82
N ASN A 178 -21.05 10.67 -5.87
CA ASN A 178 -21.24 9.38 -6.51
C ASN A 178 -20.25 9.25 -7.69
N LEU A 179 -19.50 8.17 -7.71
CA LEU A 179 -18.52 7.88 -8.75
C LEU A 179 -18.74 6.48 -9.32
N LEU A 180 -18.37 6.32 -10.58
CA LEU A 180 -18.15 5.04 -11.21
C LEU A 180 -16.64 4.83 -11.30
N VAL A 181 -16.14 3.72 -10.78
CA VAL A 181 -14.71 3.41 -10.75
C VAL A 181 -14.43 2.04 -11.38
N SER A 182 -13.29 1.88 -12.02
CA SER A 182 -12.76 0.60 -12.48
C SER A 182 -11.48 0.27 -11.74
N PRO A 183 -11.12 -1.00 -11.54
CA PRO A 183 -9.79 -1.36 -11.08
C PRO A 183 -8.71 -0.71 -11.94
N GLU A 184 -7.57 -0.33 -11.35
CA GLU A 184 -6.42 0.19 -12.11
C GLU A 184 -5.71 -0.92 -12.87
N GLU A 185 -5.60 -2.09 -12.25
CA GLU A 185 -5.10 -3.30 -12.87
C GLU A 185 -6.25 -4.05 -13.56
N ASP A 186 -5.96 -4.67 -14.70
CA ASP A 186 -6.87 -5.57 -15.39
C ASP A 186 -7.06 -6.84 -14.54
N ASP A 187 -7.99 -6.80 -13.61
CA ASP A 187 -8.41 -7.94 -12.80
C ASP A 187 -9.74 -8.46 -13.35
N PRO A 188 -9.75 -9.64 -14.01
CA PRO A 188 -10.97 -10.19 -14.61
C PRO A 188 -12.07 -10.49 -13.58
N ASP A 189 -11.72 -10.66 -12.32
CA ASP A 189 -12.65 -10.94 -11.23
C ASP A 189 -13.24 -9.66 -10.62
N ARG A 190 -12.70 -8.49 -10.96
CA ARG A 190 -13.15 -7.18 -10.47
C ARG A 190 -13.73 -6.34 -11.57
N GLY A 191 -15.02 -6.13 -11.48
CA GLY A 191 -15.73 -5.25 -12.40
C GLY A 191 -15.74 -3.79 -11.96
N VAL A 192 -16.44 -2.98 -12.76
CA VAL A 192 -16.73 -1.58 -12.48
C VAL A 192 -17.63 -1.48 -11.23
N ALA A 193 -17.29 -0.60 -10.30
CA ALA A 193 -18.04 -0.38 -9.05
C ALA A 193 -18.65 1.01 -8.98
N LYS A 194 -19.87 1.11 -8.42
CA LYS A 194 -20.48 2.38 -8.04
C LYS A 194 -20.13 2.64 -6.58
N ILE A 195 -19.46 3.76 -6.33
CA ILE A 195 -19.06 4.18 -4.99
C ILE A 195 -19.66 5.54 -4.62
N LYS A 196 -19.87 5.74 -3.33
CA LYS A 196 -20.35 6.99 -2.75
C LYS A 196 -19.33 7.48 -1.74
N LEU A 197 -18.65 8.57 -2.01
CA LEU A 197 -17.61 9.16 -1.17
C LEU A 197 -18.14 10.30 -0.32
N LEU A 198 -17.55 10.50 0.85
CA LEU A 198 -17.81 11.66 1.70
C LEU A 198 -16.92 12.83 1.24
N LYS A 199 -17.49 13.97 0.88
CA LYS A 199 -16.76 15.16 0.42
C LYS A 199 -15.72 15.64 1.42
N GLN A 200 -16.10 15.66 2.68
CA GLN A 200 -15.28 16.14 3.77
C GLN A 200 -13.91 15.44 3.83
N VAL A 201 -13.81 14.17 3.41
CA VAL A 201 -12.52 13.44 3.35
C VAL A 201 -11.49 14.13 2.45
N PHE A 202 -11.94 14.85 1.41
CA PHE A 202 -11.09 15.52 0.44
C PHE A 202 -10.90 17.01 0.73
N GLU A 203 -11.73 17.59 1.58
CA GLU A 203 -11.72 19.01 1.97
C GLU A 203 -10.92 19.24 3.26
N ASP A 204 -10.97 18.30 4.21
CA ASP A 204 -10.33 18.47 5.51
C ASP A 204 -8.82 18.20 5.46
N GLU A 205 -8.08 18.98 6.24
CA GLU A 205 -6.65 18.75 6.43
C GLU A 205 -6.37 17.46 7.23
N ASN A 206 -7.29 17.08 8.12
CA ASN A 206 -7.21 15.91 8.98
C ASN A 206 -8.44 14.99 8.83
N PRO A 207 -8.63 14.33 7.67
CA PRO A 207 -9.80 13.49 7.42
C PRO A 207 -9.92 12.29 8.38
N GLU A 208 -8.83 11.89 9.04
CA GLU A 208 -8.82 10.87 10.09
C GLU A 208 -9.62 11.26 11.34
N GLU A 209 -9.81 12.56 11.59
CA GLU A 209 -10.60 13.07 12.72
C GLU A 209 -12.11 13.01 12.47
N ILE A 210 -12.55 12.77 11.22
CA ILE A 210 -13.97 12.63 10.90
C ILE A 210 -14.54 11.41 11.65
N PRO A 211 -15.62 11.60 12.43
CA PRO A 211 -16.20 10.53 13.24
C PRO A 211 -16.53 9.29 12.40
N TRP A 212 -16.15 8.12 12.90
CA TRP A 212 -16.42 6.85 12.26
C TRP A 212 -17.89 6.63 11.89
N GLN A 213 -18.82 7.08 12.73
CA GLN A 213 -20.27 6.99 12.46
C GLN A 213 -20.70 7.74 11.20
N THR A 214 -19.99 8.82 10.83
CA THR A 214 -20.19 9.55 9.59
C THR A 214 -19.56 8.82 8.42
N ARG A 215 -18.29 8.41 8.55
CA ARG A 215 -17.53 7.72 7.49
C ARG A 215 -18.14 6.39 7.09
N LYS A 216 -18.65 5.58 8.04
CA LYS A 216 -19.20 4.25 7.76
C LYS A 216 -20.37 4.20 6.77
N ARG A 217 -21.03 5.35 6.52
CA ARG A 217 -22.16 5.47 5.58
C ARG A 217 -21.72 5.66 4.13
N TYR A 218 -20.42 5.82 3.91
CA TYR A 218 -19.79 6.09 2.63
C TYR A 218 -18.73 5.02 2.37
N ASP A 219 -18.40 4.83 1.08
CA ASP A 219 -17.23 4.05 0.71
C ASP A 219 -15.96 4.84 1.07
N ASP A 220 -14.96 4.14 1.60
CA ASP A 220 -13.77 4.80 2.15
C ASP A 220 -12.64 4.76 1.12
N PHE A 221 -12.35 5.90 0.53
CA PHE A 221 -11.33 6.09 -0.49
C PHE A 221 -10.54 7.37 -0.27
N ASP A 222 -9.32 7.40 -0.81
CA ASP A 222 -8.48 8.58 -0.89
C ASP A 222 -7.75 8.59 -2.24
N PHE A 223 -7.02 9.67 -2.57
CA PHE A 223 -6.17 9.70 -3.75
C PHE A 223 -5.03 8.68 -3.64
N GLY A 224 -4.76 7.95 -4.74
CA GLY A 224 -3.86 6.82 -4.81
C GLY A 224 -2.54 7.07 -5.53
N TYR A 225 -2.21 8.31 -5.94
CA TYR A 225 -0.96 8.62 -6.65
C TYR A 225 0.29 8.43 -5.79
N ALA A 226 0.19 8.78 -4.51
CA ALA A 226 1.20 8.48 -3.52
C ALA A 226 0.58 7.66 -2.38
N LEU A 227 1.28 6.62 -1.93
CA LEU A 227 0.90 5.76 -0.81
C LEU A 227 1.97 5.77 0.27
N THR A 228 1.56 5.53 1.52
CA THR A 228 2.55 5.19 2.54
C THR A 228 3.03 3.76 2.33
N VAL A 229 4.29 3.46 2.69
CA VAL A 229 4.85 2.12 2.60
C VAL A 229 3.99 1.09 3.33
N HIS A 230 3.40 1.45 4.47
CA HIS A 230 2.46 0.56 5.18
C HIS A 230 1.22 0.21 4.36
N LYS A 231 0.70 1.17 3.57
CA LYS A 231 -0.45 0.90 2.68
C LYS A 231 -0.07 0.16 1.41
N ALA A 232 1.21 0.16 1.06
CA ALA A 232 1.76 -0.52 -0.10
C ALA A 232 2.14 -1.99 0.17
N GLN A 233 2.05 -2.46 1.42
CA GLN A 233 2.30 -3.87 1.75
C GLN A 233 1.36 -4.79 0.94
N GLY A 234 1.86 -5.92 0.49
CA GLY A 234 1.13 -6.86 -0.37
C GLY A 234 0.95 -6.42 -1.83
N SER A 235 1.36 -5.19 -2.20
CA SER A 235 1.29 -4.70 -3.59
C SER A 235 2.69 -4.55 -4.20
N GLN A 236 2.78 -4.57 -5.53
CA GLN A 236 4.02 -4.37 -6.28
C GLN A 236 3.75 -3.59 -7.56
N TRP A 237 4.71 -2.78 -8.01
CA TRP A 237 4.61 -1.99 -9.23
C TRP A 237 5.90 -2.06 -10.03
N ASN A 238 5.81 -1.90 -11.35
CA ASN A 238 6.98 -2.00 -12.21
C ASN A 238 7.95 -0.84 -11.93
N ASN A 239 7.46 0.39 -11.82
CA ASN A 239 8.29 1.58 -11.64
C ASN A 239 7.89 2.33 -10.36
N VAL A 240 8.76 2.29 -9.36
CA VAL A 240 8.51 2.91 -8.04
C VAL A 240 9.48 4.06 -7.79
N VAL A 241 8.93 5.20 -7.34
CA VAL A 241 9.70 6.29 -6.74
C VAL A 241 9.44 6.32 -5.23
N LEU A 242 10.48 6.06 -4.45
CA LEU A 242 10.47 6.03 -2.99
C LEU A 242 11.11 7.30 -2.43
N PHE A 243 10.35 8.12 -1.72
CA PHE A 243 10.91 9.19 -0.89
C PHE A 243 11.26 8.62 0.50
N ASP A 244 12.55 8.53 0.78
CA ASP A 244 13.04 7.96 2.04
C ASP A 244 12.68 8.86 3.23
N GLU A 245 11.67 8.43 3.97
CA GLU A 245 11.26 8.99 5.26
C GLU A 245 11.48 7.98 6.41
N SER A 246 12.36 7.00 6.22
CA SER A 246 12.65 5.94 7.19
C SER A 246 13.08 6.46 8.57
N PHE A 247 13.65 7.67 8.62
CA PHE A 247 14.04 8.34 9.86
C PHE A 247 12.87 8.54 10.83
N ALA A 248 11.63 8.56 10.33
CA ALA A 248 10.43 8.69 11.16
C ALA A 248 10.05 7.39 11.90
N PHE A 249 10.64 6.25 11.51
CA PHE A 249 10.25 4.90 11.98
C PHE A 249 11.31 4.22 12.86
N ARG A 250 12.13 4.98 13.54
CA ARG A 250 13.19 4.57 14.48
C ARG A 250 13.46 3.05 14.56
N ASP A 251 12.75 2.33 15.42
CA ASP A 251 12.96 0.90 15.68
C ASP A 251 12.61 -0.02 14.50
N THR A 252 11.72 0.43 13.61
CA THR A 252 11.30 -0.31 12.42
C THR A 252 11.90 0.25 11.12
N ARG A 253 12.89 1.17 11.21
CA ARG A 253 13.51 1.84 10.06
C ARG A 253 13.97 0.87 8.98
N GLN A 254 14.67 -0.17 9.37
CA GLN A 254 15.21 -1.19 8.48
C GLN A 254 14.10 -1.96 7.78
N ARG A 255 13.10 -2.41 8.54
CA ARG A 255 11.93 -3.11 7.99
C ARG A 255 11.12 -2.21 7.06
N TRP A 256 11.01 -0.92 7.39
CA TRP A 256 10.34 0.06 6.54
C TRP A 256 11.03 0.20 5.18
N LEU A 257 12.35 0.41 5.18
CA LEU A 257 13.15 0.50 3.95
C LEU A 257 13.09 -0.78 3.13
N TYR A 258 13.23 -1.93 3.78
CA TYR A 258 13.14 -3.23 3.13
C TYR A 258 11.79 -3.43 2.45
N THR A 259 10.69 -3.19 3.19
CA THR A 259 9.33 -3.27 2.65
C THR A 259 9.15 -2.32 1.47
N ALA A 260 9.67 -1.09 1.56
CA ALA A 260 9.55 -0.10 0.49
C ALA A 260 10.27 -0.51 -0.79
N VAL A 261 11.51 -0.99 -0.68
CA VAL A 261 12.34 -1.43 -1.82
C VAL A 261 11.70 -2.62 -2.53
N THR A 262 11.18 -3.57 -1.78
CA THR A 262 10.54 -4.78 -2.33
C THR A 262 9.22 -4.53 -3.03
N ARG A 263 8.72 -3.28 -3.05
CA ARG A 263 7.52 -2.90 -3.83
C ARG A 263 7.81 -2.65 -5.31
N ALA A 264 9.07 -2.52 -5.70
CA ALA A 264 9.46 -2.33 -7.10
C ALA A 264 9.77 -3.66 -7.78
N ALA A 265 9.18 -3.88 -8.98
CA ALA A 265 9.44 -5.06 -9.79
C ALA A 265 10.58 -4.82 -10.79
N ASP A 266 10.50 -3.74 -11.59
CA ASP A 266 11.41 -3.48 -12.72
C ASP A 266 12.38 -2.35 -12.43
N THR A 267 11.90 -1.21 -11.90
CA THR A 267 12.76 -0.04 -11.63
C THR A 267 12.42 0.62 -10.30
N LEU A 268 13.47 1.07 -9.61
CA LEU A 268 13.37 1.76 -8.33
C LEU A 268 14.21 3.04 -8.33
N THR A 269 13.59 4.14 -7.97
CA THR A 269 14.31 5.38 -7.62
C THR A 269 14.11 5.68 -6.15
N VAL A 270 15.18 5.68 -5.36
CA VAL A 270 15.17 6.11 -3.95
C VAL A 270 15.65 7.56 -3.89
N VAL A 271 14.85 8.42 -3.27
CA VAL A 271 15.14 9.86 -3.07
C VAL A 271 15.49 10.11 -1.61
N ARG A 272 16.72 10.63 -1.35
CA ARG A 272 17.24 10.92 0.00
C ARG A 272 17.65 12.36 0.19
#